data_acbd88ddd6e3d7a759a5a1efa3091568
#
_entry.id   acbd88ddd6e3d7a759a5a1efa3091568
#
_cell.length_a   1.000
_cell.length_b   1.000
_cell.length_c   1.000
_cell.angle_alpha   90.00
_cell.angle_beta   90.00
_cell.angle_gamma   90.00
#
_symmetry.space_group_name_H-M   'P 1'
#
loop_
_entity.id
_entity.type
_entity.pdbx_description
1 polymer ?
#
loop_
_entity_poly.entity_id
_entity_poly.type
_entity_poly.pdbx_seq_one_letter_code
_entity_poly.pdbx_strand_id
1 'polypeptide(L)'
;MTENGEDATLVRRPAPPDLRLASNAPAGAPPPAVEREAGPQVDDDVPELPRDRNQAILEAAKQVGAVLKRGGHPFALAGSVAVRAHGGSGNLQHDVDFCVRPEDAEAVAATLHEAGLTVYTPPEDWLIKATCFGQDVDIIFELAHRPVSTEMLGRARELPVESVRMPVLSPTDLLTALLAAFSEHHCDFGAVLPIARALREKVDWDRVRRDCGDEPMPAAFLFLLERLNVI
;
A
#
# COMPACT_ATOMS: atom_id res chain seq x y z
N MET A 1 -36.45 42.34 3.09
CA MET A 1 -36.24 41.19 2.20
C MET A 1 -34.86 40.68 2.51
N THR A 2 -34.83 39.65 3.26
CA THR A 2 -33.65 39.05 3.92
C THR A 2 -33.08 37.94 3.04
N GLU A 3 -31.86 38.12 2.58
CA GLU A 3 -31.09 37.04 1.96
C GLU A 3 -30.37 36.25 3.05
N ASN A 4 -30.76 35.01 3.21
CA ASN A 4 -30.03 34.02 4.01
C ASN A 4 -28.91 33.43 3.14
N GLY A 5 -27.66 33.82 3.41
CA GLY A 5 -26.49 33.13 2.93
C GLY A 5 -26.23 31.94 3.85
N GLU A 6 -26.44 30.73 3.35
CA GLU A 6 -25.97 29.49 4.01
C GLU A 6 -24.46 29.38 3.85
N ASP A 7 -23.78 29.58 4.97
CA ASP A 7 -22.35 29.39 5.14
C ASP A 7 -22.09 27.85 5.19
N ALA A 8 -21.69 27.27 4.05
CA ALA A 8 -21.28 25.87 3.96
C ALA A 8 -19.88 25.73 4.58
N THR A 9 -19.87 25.50 5.89
CA THR A 9 -18.64 25.14 6.61
C THR A 9 -18.09 23.83 6.08
N LEU A 10 -17.08 23.91 5.21
CA LEU A 10 -16.28 22.77 4.77
C LEU A 10 -15.58 22.17 6.01
N VAL A 11 -16.17 21.10 6.54
CA VAL A 11 -15.52 20.26 7.56
C VAL A 11 -14.35 19.57 6.87
N ARG A 12 -13.15 20.09 7.10
CA ARG A 12 -11.90 19.42 6.69
C ARG A 12 -11.81 18.11 7.44
N ARG A 13 -11.94 16.99 6.72
CA ARG A 13 -11.60 15.67 7.23
C ARG A 13 -10.12 15.67 7.63
N PRO A 14 -9.73 15.00 8.74
CA PRO A 14 -8.33 14.83 9.08
C PRO A 14 -7.64 14.04 7.97
N ALA A 15 -6.39 14.39 7.69
CA ALA A 15 -5.54 13.64 6.77
C ALA A 15 -5.43 12.18 7.20
N PRO A 16 -5.39 11.20 6.27
CA PRO A 16 -5.17 9.81 6.61
C PRO A 16 -3.85 9.69 7.36
N PRO A 17 -3.77 8.80 8.39
CA PRO A 17 -2.49 8.48 9.00
C PRO A 17 -1.58 7.86 7.95
N ASP A 18 -0.40 8.38 7.90
CA ASP A 18 0.77 8.00 7.12
C ASP A 18 0.70 6.67 6.36
N LEU A 19 0.77 6.76 5.04
CA LEU A 19 1.61 5.83 4.29
C LEU A 19 3.05 6.11 4.78
N ARG A 20 3.39 5.60 5.97
CA ARG A 20 4.67 5.87 6.62
C ARG A 20 5.79 5.26 5.82
N LEU A 21 6.47 6.09 5.08
CA LEU A 21 7.88 5.91 4.80
C LEU A 21 8.59 6.00 6.16
N ALA A 22 8.96 4.85 6.73
CA ALA A 22 9.49 4.76 8.08
C ALA A 22 10.73 5.64 8.22
N SER A 23 10.64 6.64 9.09
CA SER A 23 11.79 7.40 9.60
C SER A 23 12.61 6.48 10.51
N ASN A 24 13.92 6.41 10.30
CA ASN A 24 14.89 5.74 11.15
C ASN A 24 14.88 6.33 12.58
N ALA A 25 14.23 5.64 13.51
CA ALA A 25 14.43 5.85 14.95
C ALA A 25 15.40 4.78 15.49
N PRO A 26 16.38 5.13 16.38
CA PRO A 26 17.33 4.17 16.90
C PRO A 26 16.69 3.15 17.81
N ALA A 27 17.11 1.89 17.66
CA ALA A 27 16.66 0.74 18.44
C ALA A 27 16.91 0.93 19.95
N GLY A 28 15.87 0.84 20.75
CA GLY A 28 15.93 0.72 22.19
C GLY A 28 16.43 -0.68 22.59
N ALA A 29 17.18 -0.76 23.69
CA ALA A 29 17.78 -1.97 24.24
C ALA A 29 16.73 -3.06 24.57
N PRO A 30 17.06 -4.36 24.41
CA PRO A 30 16.14 -5.46 24.70
C PRO A 30 15.95 -5.66 26.22
N PRO A 31 14.75 -6.09 26.65
CA PRO A 31 14.49 -6.46 28.04
C PRO A 31 15.21 -7.77 28.42
N PRO A 32 15.46 -8.02 29.70
CA PRO A 32 16.21 -9.20 30.20
C PRO A 32 15.45 -10.51 29.93
N ALA A 33 16.21 -11.56 29.64
CA ALA A 33 15.72 -12.90 29.36
C ALA A 33 15.00 -13.51 30.57
N VAL A 34 13.75 -13.94 30.36
CA VAL A 34 13.01 -14.81 31.28
C VAL A 34 13.23 -16.26 30.85
N GLU A 35 13.82 -17.08 31.71
CA GLU A 35 13.93 -18.53 31.50
C GLU A 35 12.53 -19.16 31.39
N ARG A 36 12.23 -19.81 30.30
CA ARG A 36 10.98 -20.56 30.07
C ARG A 36 11.25 -22.04 30.25
N GLU A 37 10.51 -22.64 31.17
CA GLU A 37 10.43 -24.09 31.31
C GLU A 37 9.89 -24.75 30.04
N ALA A 38 10.42 -25.94 29.74
CA ALA A 38 10.06 -26.73 28.57
C ALA A 38 8.60 -27.22 28.67
N GLY A 39 7.73 -26.65 27.86
CA GLY A 39 6.37 -27.11 27.61
C GLY A 39 6.30 -28.18 26.51
N PRO A 40 5.13 -28.87 26.32
CA PRO A 40 5.00 -30.05 25.50
C PRO A 40 5.27 -29.81 24.02
N GLN A 41 5.78 -30.86 23.35
CA GLN A 41 6.09 -30.90 21.92
C GLN A 41 4.89 -30.41 21.09
N VAL A 42 5.15 -29.41 20.25
CA VAL A 42 4.20 -28.82 19.32
C VAL A 42 4.32 -29.58 17.98
N ASP A 43 3.17 -29.90 17.40
CA ASP A 43 3.02 -30.58 16.10
C ASP A 43 3.90 -29.97 15.00
N ASP A 44 4.58 -30.85 14.25
CA ASP A 44 5.57 -30.53 13.20
C ASP A 44 4.98 -29.95 11.90
N ASP A 45 3.75 -29.43 11.90
CA ASP A 45 3.06 -28.97 10.68
C ASP A 45 2.73 -27.47 10.64
N VAL A 46 3.31 -26.68 11.53
CA VAL A 46 3.22 -25.21 11.44
C VAL A 46 4.31 -24.71 10.48
N PRO A 47 3.96 -24.07 9.35
CA PRO A 47 4.97 -23.53 8.44
C PRO A 47 5.93 -22.61 9.21
N GLU A 48 7.22 -22.91 9.17
CA GLU A 48 8.24 -22.11 9.85
C GLU A 48 8.18 -20.66 9.31
N LEU A 49 7.88 -19.70 10.18
CA LEU A 49 7.82 -18.29 9.80
C LEU A 49 9.17 -17.86 9.19
N PRO A 50 9.16 -17.16 8.05
CA PRO A 50 10.38 -16.67 7.44
C PRO A 50 11.21 -15.84 8.42
N ARG A 51 12.51 -16.16 8.55
CA ARG A 51 13.42 -15.43 9.46
C ARG A 51 13.79 -14.05 8.94
N ASP A 52 13.70 -13.84 7.63
CA ASP A 52 13.90 -12.54 6.99
C ASP A 52 12.55 -11.85 6.78
N ARG A 53 12.45 -10.63 7.28
CA ARG A 53 11.24 -9.80 7.17
C ARG A 53 10.82 -9.58 5.72
N ASN A 54 11.76 -9.30 4.82
CA ASN A 54 11.44 -9.12 3.40
C ASN A 54 10.81 -10.39 2.81
N GLN A 55 11.34 -11.55 3.20
CA GLN A 55 10.77 -12.82 2.77
C GLN A 55 9.36 -13.02 3.35
N ALA A 56 9.13 -12.68 4.62
CA ALA A 56 7.81 -12.76 5.24
C ALA A 56 6.78 -11.86 4.54
N ILE A 57 7.15 -10.64 4.16
CA ILE A 57 6.32 -9.71 3.39
C ILE A 57 5.97 -10.32 2.02
N LEU A 58 6.94 -10.88 1.31
CA LEU A 58 6.72 -11.50 0.00
C LEU A 58 5.85 -12.77 0.10
N GLU A 59 6.03 -13.59 1.14
CA GLU A 59 5.18 -14.75 1.38
C GLU A 59 3.74 -14.32 1.72
N ALA A 60 3.56 -13.27 2.54
CA ALA A 60 2.24 -12.70 2.81
C ALA A 60 1.57 -12.19 1.52
N ALA A 61 2.30 -11.45 0.68
CA ALA A 61 1.80 -10.98 -0.61
C ALA A 61 1.35 -12.14 -1.52
N LYS A 62 2.13 -13.22 -1.59
CA LYS A 62 1.79 -14.41 -2.37
C LYS A 62 0.56 -15.11 -1.85
N GLN A 63 0.50 -15.35 -0.54
CA GLN A 63 -0.62 -16.07 0.09
C GLN A 63 -1.92 -15.31 -0.09
N VAL A 64 -1.93 -14.01 0.23
CA VAL A 64 -3.12 -13.17 0.09
C VAL A 64 -3.52 -13.02 -1.38
N GLY A 65 -2.58 -12.72 -2.27
CA GLY A 65 -2.87 -12.65 -3.71
C GLY A 65 -3.45 -13.95 -4.27
N ALA A 66 -2.96 -15.12 -3.82
CA ALA A 66 -3.52 -16.41 -4.20
C ALA A 66 -4.93 -16.65 -3.64
N VAL A 67 -5.22 -16.19 -2.42
CA VAL A 67 -6.57 -16.26 -1.82
C VAL A 67 -7.54 -15.40 -2.62
N LEU A 68 -7.20 -14.14 -2.88
CA LEU A 68 -8.04 -13.20 -3.64
C LEU A 68 -8.32 -13.71 -5.07
N LYS A 69 -7.28 -14.25 -5.72
CA LYS A 69 -7.40 -14.82 -7.06
C LYS A 69 -8.33 -16.05 -7.09
N ARG A 70 -8.22 -16.96 -6.11
CA ARG A 70 -9.12 -18.11 -5.99
C ARG A 70 -10.56 -17.69 -5.69
N GLY A 71 -10.75 -16.62 -4.90
CA GLY A 71 -12.06 -16.05 -4.61
C GLY A 71 -12.69 -15.32 -5.80
N GLY A 72 -11.94 -15.11 -6.88
CA GLY A 72 -12.43 -14.41 -8.07
C GLY A 72 -12.61 -12.91 -7.88
N HIS A 73 -12.00 -12.33 -6.85
CA HIS A 73 -12.13 -10.91 -6.55
C HIS A 73 -11.30 -10.07 -7.53
N PRO A 74 -11.83 -8.95 -8.04
CA PRO A 74 -11.02 -7.93 -8.70
C PRO A 74 -10.10 -7.24 -7.69
N PHE A 75 -8.79 -7.29 -7.92
CA PHE A 75 -7.81 -6.64 -7.05
C PHE A 75 -6.56 -6.25 -7.81
N ALA A 76 -5.69 -5.45 -7.20
CA ALA A 76 -4.33 -5.22 -7.66
C ALA A 76 -3.38 -5.02 -6.47
N LEU A 77 -2.21 -5.65 -6.52
CA LEU A 77 -1.13 -5.41 -5.57
C LEU A 77 -0.63 -3.97 -5.71
N ALA A 78 -0.41 -3.29 -4.59
CA ALA A 78 0.05 -1.91 -4.49
C ALA A 78 1.32 -1.80 -3.62
N GLY A 79 1.67 -0.59 -3.20
CA GLY A 79 2.74 -0.31 -2.26
C GLY A 79 4.14 -0.76 -2.68
N SER A 80 4.98 -1.03 -1.71
CA SER A 80 6.40 -1.34 -1.92
C SER A 80 6.63 -2.64 -2.69
N VAL A 81 5.78 -3.64 -2.49
CA VAL A 81 5.85 -4.93 -3.21
C VAL A 81 5.52 -4.74 -4.69
N ALA A 82 4.55 -3.87 -5.02
CA ALA A 82 4.22 -3.54 -6.40
C ALA A 82 5.38 -2.79 -7.10
N VAL A 83 6.01 -1.84 -6.42
CA VAL A 83 7.21 -1.13 -6.93
C VAL A 83 8.30 -2.14 -7.25
N ARG A 84 8.57 -3.09 -6.34
CA ARG A 84 9.54 -4.19 -6.57
C ARG A 84 9.16 -5.07 -7.74
N ALA A 85 7.90 -5.46 -7.89
CA ALA A 85 7.40 -6.27 -9.00
C ALA A 85 7.61 -5.58 -10.36
N HIS A 86 7.60 -4.26 -10.40
CA HIS A 86 7.95 -3.47 -11.59
C HIS A 86 9.45 -3.28 -11.79
N GLY A 87 10.31 -3.89 -10.94
CA GLY A 87 11.77 -3.75 -11.03
C GLY A 87 12.32 -2.53 -10.31
N GLY A 88 11.54 -1.90 -9.45
CA GLY A 88 12.01 -0.86 -8.53
C GLY A 88 12.95 -1.45 -7.49
N SER A 89 13.98 -0.69 -7.12
CA SER A 89 14.89 -1.00 -6.03
C SER A 89 14.46 -0.23 -4.78
N GLY A 90 14.27 -0.91 -3.68
CA GLY A 90 13.93 -0.32 -2.40
C GLY A 90 13.73 -1.41 -1.35
N ASN A 91 13.87 -1.05 -0.08
CA ASN A 91 13.47 -1.93 0.99
C ASN A 91 11.95 -2.09 0.96
N LEU A 92 11.48 -3.32 1.15
CA LEU A 92 10.07 -3.55 1.38
C LEU A 92 9.66 -2.84 2.68
N GLN A 93 8.53 -2.16 2.63
CA GLN A 93 7.94 -1.51 3.80
C GLN A 93 7.28 -2.56 4.71
N HIS A 94 6.64 -2.09 5.79
CA HIS A 94 6.21 -2.94 6.88
C HIS A 94 4.97 -3.78 6.58
N ASP A 95 4.28 -3.50 5.48
CA ASP A 95 2.95 -3.99 5.12
C ASP A 95 2.89 -4.45 3.65
N VAL A 96 1.81 -5.12 3.35
CA VAL A 96 1.45 -5.54 1.99
C VAL A 96 0.12 -4.88 1.61
N ASP A 97 0.11 -4.13 0.54
CA ASP A 97 -1.05 -3.36 0.10
C ASP A 97 -1.77 -4.04 -1.07
N PHE A 98 -3.07 -4.21 -0.95
CA PHE A 98 -3.95 -4.64 -2.04
C PHE A 98 -5.07 -3.64 -2.26
N CYS A 99 -5.21 -3.17 -3.49
CA CYS A 99 -6.33 -2.33 -3.89
C CYS A 99 -7.51 -3.19 -4.34
N VAL A 100 -8.70 -2.92 -3.81
CA VAL A 100 -9.98 -3.50 -4.21
C VAL A 100 -11.02 -2.40 -4.36
N ARG A 101 -12.11 -2.63 -5.08
CA ARG A 101 -13.17 -1.62 -5.15
C ARG A 101 -13.93 -1.55 -3.82
N PRO A 102 -14.50 -0.38 -3.46
CA PRO A 102 -15.29 -0.25 -2.23
C PRO A 102 -16.41 -1.28 -2.12
N GLU A 103 -17.11 -1.56 -3.23
CA GLU A 103 -18.20 -2.53 -3.27
C GLU A 103 -17.75 -3.98 -3.07
N ASP A 104 -16.48 -4.31 -3.27
CA ASP A 104 -15.92 -5.65 -3.10
C ASP A 104 -15.29 -5.87 -1.70
N ALA A 105 -15.07 -4.79 -0.93
CA ALA A 105 -14.26 -4.83 0.29
C ALA A 105 -14.78 -5.81 1.35
N GLU A 106 -16.11 -5.85 1.57
CA GLU A 106 -16.73 -6.77 2.53
C GLU A 106 -16.60 -8.23 2.10
N ALA A 107 -16.82 -8.53 0.82
CA ALA A 107 -16.69 -9.87 0.27
C ALA A 107 -15.23 -10.37 0.31
N VAL A 108 -14.27 -9.46 0.06
CA VAL A 108 -12.84 -9.74 0.20
C VAL A 108 -12.49 -10.05 1.64
N ALA A 109 -12.95 -9.25 2.61
CA ALA A 109 -12.74 -9.49 4.02
C ALA A 109 -13.24 -10.85 4.47
N ALA A 110 -14.45 -11.23 4.05
CA ALA A 110 -15.04 -12.54 4.33
C ALA A 110 -14.17 -13.68 3.75
N THR A 111 -13.73 -13.55 2.49
CA THR A 111 -12.86 -14.56 1.84
C THR A 111 -11.51 -14.73 2.57
N LEU A 112 -10.90 -13.64 3.02
CA LEU A 112 -9.66 -13.69 3.80
C LEU A 112 -9.86 -14.36 5.15
N HIS A 113 -10.96 -14.03 5.84
CA HIS A 113 -11.32 -14.66 7.11
C HIS A 113 -11.57 -16.17 6.95
N GLU A 114 -12.32 -16.59 5.92
CA GLU A 114 -12.58 -18.01 5.60
C GLU A 114 -11.28 -18.77 5.26
N ALA A 115 -10.29 -18.07 4.72
CA ALA A 115 -8.95 -18.62 4.47
C ALA A 115 -8.07 -18.69 5.72
N GLY A 116 -8.61 -18.33 6.91
CA GLY A 116 -7.92 -18.41 8.19
C GLY A 116 -7.04 -17.20 8.56
N LEU A 117 -7.16 -16.07 7.82
CA LEU A 117 -6.47 -14.86 8.19
C LEU A 117 -7.23 -14.10 9.29
N THR A 118 -6.48 -13.45 10.18
CA THR A 118 -7.09 -12.48 11.10
C THR A 118 -7.43 -11.22 10.34
N VAL A 119 -8.71 -10.83 10.33
CA VAL A 119 -9.22 -9.64 9.63
C VAL A 119 -9.88 -8.70 10.65
N TYR A 120 -9.62 -7.41 10.56
CA TYR A 120 -10.25 -6.40 11.41
C TYR A 120 -10.42 -5.07 10.67
N THR A 121 -11.44 -4.30 11.08
CA THR A 121 -11.69 -2.95 10.55
C THR A 121 -11.08 -1.94 11.51
N PRO A 122 -10.05 -1.18 11.07
CA PRO A 122 -9.46 -0.12 11.88
C PRO A 122 -10.37 1.12 11.93
N PRO A 123 -10.04 2.13 12.73
CA PRO A 123 -10.78 3.40 12.76
C PRO A 123 -10.79 4.15 11.42
N GLU A 124 -9.81 3.90 10.58
CA GLU A 124 -9.70 4.45 9.24
C GLU A 124 -10.79 3.85 8.34
N ASP A 125 -11.53 4.71 7.62
CA ASP A 125 -12.69 4.34 6.82
C ASP A 125 -12.38 4.05 5.34
N TRP A 126 -11.10 3.86 5.00
CA TRP A 126 -10.63 3.67 3.62
C TRP A 126 -9.90 2.34 3.37
N LEU A 127 -9.74 1.50 4.41
CA LEU A 127 -9.10 0.19 4.31
C LEU A 127 -9.65 -0.81 5.35
N ILE A 128 -9.39 -2.09 5.10
CA ILE A 128 -9.53 -3.19 6.06
C ILE A 128 -8.13 -3.77 6.29
N LYS A 129 -7.83 -4.17 7.52
CA LYS A 129 -6.55 -4.79 7.86
C LYS A 129 -6.69 -6.30 8.03
N ALA A 130 -5.65 -7.00 7.60
CA ALA A 130 -5.49 -8.42 7.87
C ALA A 130 -4.06 -8.70 8.35
N THR A 131 -3.83 -9.88 8.91
CA THR A 131 -2.49 -10.34 9.29
C THR A 131 -2.19 -11.67 8.62
N CYS A 132 -1.02 -11.76 7.97
CA CYS A 132 -0.55 -12.96 7.29
C CYS A 132 0.95 -13.16 7.58
N PHE A 133 1.34 -14.31 8.12
CA PHE A 133 2.72 -14.60 8.55
C PHE A 133 3.33 -13.51 9.48
N GLY A 134 2.51 -12.94 10.36
CA GLY A 134 2.94 -11.87 11.26
C GLY A 134 3.24 -10.54 10.57
N GLN A 135 2.86 -10.39 9.30
CA GLN A 135 2.94 -9.14 8.55
C GLN A 135 1.55 -8.52 8.42
N ASP A 136 1.50 -7.18 8.48
CA ASP A 136 0.28 -6.44 8.21
C ASP A 136 -0.05 -6.48 6.72
N VAL A 137 -1.34 -6.62 6.42
CA VAL A 137 -1.89 -6.60 5.06
C VAL A 137 -3.03 -5.59 5.02
N ASP A 138 -2.91 -4.62 4.14
CA ASP A 138 -3.89 -3.55 3.96
C ASP A 138 -4.72 -3.81 2.71
N ILE A 139 -6.03 -3.96 2.89
CA ILE A 139 -7.01 -4.07 1.81
C ILE A 139 -7.61 -2.68 1.61
N ILE A 140 -7.08 -1.96 0.64
CA ILE A 140 -7.33 -0.54 0.41
C ILE A 140 -8.45 -0.39 -0.60
N PHE A 141 -9.51 0.31 -0.27
CA PHE A 141 -10.62 0.61 -1.19
C PHE A 141 -10.75 2.10 -1.51
N GLU A 142 -9.98 2.96 -0.84
CA GLU A 142 -9.79 4.35 -1.22
C GLU A 142 -8.29 4.68 -1.20
N LEU A 143 -7.73 4.96 -2.36
CA LEU A 143 -6.30 5.24 -2.54
C LEU A 143 -6.09 6.74 -2.77
N ALA A 144 -5.36 7.40 -1.86
CA ALA A 144 -5.08 8.84 -1.93
C ALA A 144 -6.37 9.68 -2.14
N HIS A 145 -7.37 9.48 -1.28
CA HIS A 145 -8.68 10.16 -1.29
C HIS A 145 -9.54 9.89 -2.53
N ARG A 146 -9.25 8.85 -3.29
CA ARG A 146 -10.04 8.44 -4.46
C ARG A 146 -10.45 6.98 -4.32
N PRO A 147 -11.74 6.66 -4.52
CA PRO A 147 -12.17 5.27 -4.53
C PRO A 147 -11.39 4.46 -5.58
N VAL A 148 -10.99 3.25 -5.24
CA VAL A 148 -10.40 2.32 -6.21
C VAL A 148 -11.47 1.95 -7.23
N SER A 149 -11.21 2.26 -8.50
CA SER A 149 -12.19 2.08 -9.57
C SER A 149 -11.88 0.86 -10.45
N THR A 150 -12.89 0.40 -11.17
CA THR A 150 -12.74 -0.66 -12.18
C THR A 150 -11.71 -0.29 -13.24
N GLU A 151 -11.64 1.00 -13.65
CA GLU A 151 -10.64 1.45 -14.62
C GLU A 151 -9.23 1.40 -14.04
N MET A 152 -9.05 1.72 -12.76
CA MET A 152 -7.75 1.61 -12.08
C MET A 152 -7.29 0.16 -12.06
N LEU A 153 -8.13 -0.76 -11.63
CA LEU A 153 -7.83 -2.19 -11.62
C LEU A 153 -7.62 -2.74 -13.05
N GLY A 154 -8.36 -2.24 -14.03
CA GLY A 154 -8.21 -2.62 -15.44
C GLY A 154 -6.87 -2.21 -16.07
N ARG A 155 -6.15 -1.24 -15.48
CA ARG A 155 -4.79 -0.87 -15.90
C ARG A 155 -3.69 -1.68 -15.20
N ALA A 156 -4.04 -2.51 -14.23
CA ALA A 156 -3.09 -3.38 -13.56
C ALA A 156 -2.45 -4.37 -14.56
N ARG A 157 -1.22 -4.78 -14.28
CA ARG A 157 -0.48 -5.72 -15.11
C ARG A 157 -0.26 -7.03 -14.36
N GLU A 158 -0.49 -8.15 -15.04
CA GLU A 158 -0.15 -9.49 -14.51
C GLU A 158 1.37 -9.64 -14.44
N LEU A 159 1.94 -9.48 -13.24
CA LEU A 159 3.37 -9.62 -13.00
C LEU A 159 3.67 -10.79 -12.04
N PRO A 160 4.87 -11.38 -12.12
CA PRO A 160 5.32 -12.33 -11.11
C PRO A 160 5.67 -11.58 -9.82
N VAL A 161 5.08 -12.02 -8.72
CA VAL A 161 5.46 -11.67 -7.35
C VAL A 161 6.01 -12.95 -6.75
N GLU A 162 7.32 -13.10 -6.79
CA GLU A 162 8.02 -14.38 -6.58
C GLU A 162 7.44 -15.49 -7.49
N SER A 163 6.84 -16.53 -6.92
CA SER A 163 6.28 -17.67 -7.66
C SER A 163 4.82 -17.53 -8.08
N VAL A 164 4.14 -16.43 -7.69
CA VAL A 164 2.72 -16.20 -7.99
C VAL A 164 2.56 -15.04 -8.97
N ARG A 165 1.80 -15.26 -10.05
CA ARG A 165 1.41 -14.17 -10.95
C ARG A 165 0.10 -13.56 -10.48
N MET A 166 0.08 -12.25 -10.36
CA MET A 166 -1.10 -11.51 -9.92
C MET A 166 -1.16 -10.11 -10.55
N PRO A 167 -2.35 -9.48 -10.57
CA PRO A 167 -2.47 -8.09 -10.99
C PRO A 167 -1.67 -7.16 -10.06
N VAL A 168 -0.86 -6.28 -10.65
CA VAL A 168 -0.07 -5.26 -9.95
C VAL A 168 -0.45 -3.90 -10.50
N LEU A 169 -0.73 -2.93 -9.65
CA LEU A 169 -1.08 -1.57 -10.06
C LEU A 169 -0.07 -1.01 -11.06
N SER A 170 -0.55 -0.22 -12.03
CA SER A 170 0.33 0.39 -13.02
C SER A 170 1.34 1.34 -12.36
N PRO A 171 2.56 1.48 -12.89
CA PRO A 171 3.54 2.45 -12.38
C PRO A 171 2.99 3.88 -12.31
N THR A 172 2.13 4.25 -13.24
CA THR A 172 1.47 5.57 -13.26
C THR A 172 0.53 5.72 -12.07
N ASP A 173 -0.35 4.73 -11.82
CA ASP A 173 -1.28 4.78 -10.67
C ASP A 173 -0.52 4.73 -9.33
N LEU A 174 0.58 3.95 -9.23
CA LEU A 174 1.45 3.93 -8.05
C LEU A 174 2.07 5.31 -7.77
N LEU A 175 2.67 5.94 -8.79
CA LEU A 175 3.27 7.27 -8.63
C LEU A 175 2.22 8.34 -8.34
N THR A 176 1.08 8.32 -9.02
CA THR A 176 -0.04 9.25 -8.76
C THR A 176 -0.50 9.14 -7.31
N ALA A 177 -0.66 7.92 -6.78
CA ALA A 177 -1.06 7.71 -5.39
C ALA A 177 -0.01 8.23 -4.39
N LEU A 178 1.28 7.94 -4.61
CA LEU A 178 2.37 8.45 -3.77
C LEU A 178 2.43 9.98 -3.75
N LEU A 179 2.25 10.63 -4.91
CA LEU A 179 2.27 12.08 -5.00
C LEU A 179 1.02 12.71 -4.38
N ALA A 180 -0.15 12.13 -4.61
CA ALA A 180 -1.40 12.63 -4.03
C ALA A 180 -1.48 12.48 -2.50
N ALA A 181 -0.63 11.62 -1.91
CA ALA A 181 -0.48 11.50 -0.46
C ALA A 181 0.40 12.60 0.15
N PHE A 182 1.11 13.40 -0.65
CA PHE A 182 1.92 14.48 -0.14
C PHE A 182 1.05 15.61 0.43
N SER A 183 1.49 16.16 1.55
CA SER A 183 0.94 17.37 2.16
C SER A 183 2.07 18.25 2.68
N GLU A 184 1.77 19.46 3.12
CA GLU A 184 2.76 20.38 3.70
C GLU A 184 3.51 19.77 4.91
N HIS A 185 2.86 18.85 5.62
CA HIS A 185 3.41 18.23 6.82
C HIS A 185 3.97 16.81 6.58
N HIS A 186 3.63 16.19 5.43
CA HIS A 186 3.99 14.82 5.09
C HIS A 186 4.48 14.77 3.64
N CYS A 187 5.77 15.03 3.44
CA CYS A 187 6.36 15.20 2.13
C CYS A 187 7.80 14.68 2.12
N ASP A 188 7.99 13.37 1.93
CA ASP A 188 9.31 12.76 1.81
C ASP A 188 9.68 12.53 0.34
N PHE A 189 10.20 13.57 -0.31
CA PHE A 189 10.72 13.49 -1.68
C PHE A 189 11.90 12.49 -1.80
N GLY A 190 12.67 12.33 -0.72
CA GLY A 190 13.82 11.43 -0.70
C GLY A 190 13.42 9.98 -0.85
N ALA A 191 12.30 9.58 -0.27
CA ALA A 191 11.78 8.22 -0.38
C ALA A 191 11.13 7.95 -1.75
N VAL A 192 10.44 8.94 -2.35
CA VAL A 192 9.73 8.74 -3.63
C VAL A 192 10.65 8.92 -4.84
N LEU A 193 11.72 9.72 -4.74
CA LEU A 193 12.66 9.96 -5.83
C LEU A 193 13.31 8.68 -6.40
N PRO A 194 13.80 7.72 -5.59
CA PRO A 194 14.32 6.45 -6.11
C PRO A 194 13.26 5.63 -6.87
N ILE A 195 12.00 5.65 -6.41
CA ILE A 195 10.88 4.98 -7.06
C ILE A 195 10.61 5.61 -8.43
N ALA A 196 10.50 6.95 -8.46
CA ALA A 196 10.31 7.70 -9.70
C ALA A 196 11.41 7.40 -10.73
N ARG A 197 12.67 7.38 -10.31
CA ARG A 197 13.81 7.03 -11.17
C ARG A 197 13.75 5.60 -11.71
N ALA A 198 13.41 4.64 -10.86
CA ALA A 198 13.35 3.23 -11.24
C ALA A 198 12.20 2.94 -12.22
N LEU A 199 11.10 3.66 -12.10
CA LEU A 199 9.88 3.44 -12.89
C LEU A 199 9.71 4.42 -14.07
N ARG A 200 10.60 5.41 -14.23
CA ARG A 200 10.45 6.55 -15.14
C ARG A 200 9.99 6.20 -16.56
N GLU A 201 10.55 5.13 -17.14
CA GLU A 201 10.27 4.70 -18.51
C GLU A 201 8.91 3.96 -18.64
N LYS A 202 8.25 3.67 -17.51
CA LYS A 202 7.00 2.92 -17.44
C LYS A 202 5.83 3.79 -17.01
N VAL A 203 6.09 5.04 -16.62
CA VAL A 203 5.12 6.01 -16.12
C VAL A 203 4.64 6.91 -17.24
N ASP A 204 3.34 7.10 -17.36
CA ASP A 204 2.73 8.17 -18.15
C ASP A 204 2.75 9.47 -17.32
N TRP A 205 3.83 10.24 -17.48
CA TRP A 205 4.06 11.47 -16.74
C TRP A 205 3.05 12.57 -17.07
N ASP A 206 2.51 12.59 -18.28
CA ASP A 206 1.49 13.56 -18.66
C ASP A 206 0.19 13.28 -17.88
N ARG A 207 -0.12 12.01 -17.67
CA ARG A 207 -1.24 11.63 -16.81
C ARG A 207 -0.98 11.97 -15.35
N VAL A 208 0.22 11.68 -14.82
CA VAL A 208 0.57 12.07 -13.44
C VAL A 208 0.42 13.59 -13.26
N ARG A 209 0.88 14.41 -14.21
CA ARG A 209 0.71 15.87 -14.15
C ARG A 209 -0.76 16.28 -14.13
N ARG A 210 -1.59 15.69 -15.00
CA ARG A 210 -3.03 15.98 -15.01
C ARG A 210 -3.74 15.57 -13.72
N ASP A 211 -3.35 14.45 -13.12
CA ASP A 211 -4.07 13.86 -11.99
C ASP A 211 -3.70 14.52 -10.63
N CYS A 212 -2.49 15.07 -10.49
CA CYS A 212 -2.03 15.65 -9.21
C CYS A 212 -1.16 16.91 -9.35
N GLY A 213 -0.96 17.44 -10.57
CA GLY A 213 -0.01 18.55 -10.83
C GLY A 213 -0.48 19.91 -10.31
N ASP A 214 -1.75 20.07 -9.99
CA ASP A 214 -2.29 21.33 -9.43
C ASP A 214 -2.04 21.46 -7.92
N GLU A 215 -1.72 20.35 -7.24
CA GLU A 215 -1.42 20.35 -5.81
C GLU A 215 0.03 20.82 -5.57
N PRO A 216 0.28 21.70 -4.57
CA PRO A 216 1.60 22.32 -4.38
C PRO A 216 2.76 21.33 -4.19
N MET A 217 2.58 20.29 -3.38
CA MET A 217 3.66 19.33 -3.09
C MET A 217 3.94 18.38 -4.27
N PRO A 218 2.93 17.78 -4.93
CA PRO A 218 3.12 17.09 -6.19
C PRO A 218 3.79 17.94 -7.28
N ALA A 219 3.34 19.18 -7.47
CA ALA A 219 3.92 20.11 -8.44
C ALA A 219 5.41 20.39 -8.15
N ALA A 220 5.77 20.62 -6.88
CA ALA A 220 7.15 20.81 -6.47
C ALA A 220 8.00 19.57 -6.73
N PHE A 221 7.47 18.37 -6.50
CA PHE A 221 8.18 17.13 -6.79
C PHE A 221 8.36 16.91 -8.29
N LEU A 222 7.34 17.16 -9.10
CA LEU A 222 7.44 17.07 -10.57
C LEU A 222 8.51 18.05 -11.10
N PHE A 223 8.51 19.29 -10.61
CA PHE A 223 9.56 20.25 -10.93
C PHE A 223 10.97 19.73 -10.56
N LEU A 224 11.12 19.11 -9.37
CA LEU A 224 12.37 18.48 -8.96
C LEU A 224 12.81 17.38 -9.95
N LEU A 225 11.88 16.51 -10.39
CA LEU A 225 12.19 15.45 -11.35
C LEU A 225 12.69 16.02 -12.68
N GLU A 226 12.09 17.10 -13.19
CA GLU A 226 12.54 17.82 -14.39
C GLU A 226 13.95 18.39 -14.20
N ARG A 227 14.22 19.06 -13.07
CA ARG A 227 15.57 19.62 -12.76
C ARG A 227 16.64 18.57 -12.61
N LEU A 228 16.28 17.35 -12.24
CA LEU A 228 17.18 16.19 -12.13
C LEU A 228 17.26 15.35 -13.42
N ASN A 229 16.60 15.77 -14.51
CA ASN A 229 16.49 15.05 -15.79
C ASN A 229 16.00 13.60 -15.59
N VAL A 230 15.03 13.41 -14.71
CA VAL A 230 14.36 12.11 -14.51
C VAL A 230 13.21 11.97 -15.52
N ILE A 231 12.54 13.09 -15.81
CA ILE A 231 11.43 13.23 -16.77
C ILE A 231 11.67 14.42 -17.67
#